data_df1096d5fab0188d229606ea909489c2
#
_entry.id   df1096d5fab0188d229606ea909489c2
#
_cell.length_a   1.000
_cell.length_b   1.000
_cell.length_c   1.000
_cell.angle_alpha   90.00
_cell.angle_beta   90.00
_cell.angle_gamma   90.00
#
_symmetry.space_group_name_H-M   'P 1'
#
loop_
_entity.id
_entity.type
_entity.pdbx_description
1 polymer ?
#
loop_
_entity_poly.entity_id
_entity_poly.type
_entity_poly.pdbx_seq_one_letter_code
_entity_poly.pdbx_strand_id
1 'polypeptide(L)'
;CIRDSIYDYDPSYLADILKSVKTIAMVGASGDKTKFSYGVLRQLSEIGYDILPINPNREIKEIRGIRVYHSLKEIEKQIDMVEVFRPANELYGIAEQAIEVGAKVLWGQIGVYDDRAAELAEAAGLKVVMNRCPKIELFRPFWRPRLDLKI
;
A
#
# COMPACT_ATOMS: atom_id res chain seq x y z
N CYS A 1 -13.80 4.04 -12.08
CA CYS A 1 -12.35 4.22 -12.10
C CYS A 1 -11.98 5.61 -12.58
N ILE A 2 -10.94 6.21 -11.99
CA ILE A 2 -10.56 7.59 -12.25
C ILE A 2 -9.21 7.65 -12.98
N ARG A 3 -8.99 6.72 -13.86
CA ARG A 3 -7.78 6.68 -14.67
C ARG A 3 -8.08 7.25 -16.05
N ASP A 4 -7.49 8.40 -16.37
CA ASP A 4 -7.65 9.02 -17.67
C ASP A 4 -6.70 8.42 -18.70
N SER A 5 -5.50 8.17 -18.31
CA SER A 5 -4.51 7.46 -19.10
C SER A 5 -3.83 6.49 -18.15
N ILE A 6 -2.69 5.93 -18.51
CA ILE A 6 -2.06 4.93 -17.65
C ILE A 6 -1.79 5.52 -16.26
N TYR A 7 -2.65 5.15 -15.30
CA TYR A 7 -2.50 5.43 -13.87
C TYR A 7 -2.30 6.91 -13.54
N ASP A 8 -3.07 7.74 -14.23
CA ASP A 8 -3.16 9.16 -13.93
C ASP A 8 -4.40 9.38 -13.05
N TYR A 9 -4.17 9.84 -11.83
CA TYR A 9 -5.22 9.92 -10.81
C TYR A 9 -5.50 11.36 -10.42
N ASP A 10 -6.77 11.65 -10.16
CA ASP A 10 -7.18 12.93 -9.60
C ASP A 10 -6.56 13.08 -8.20
N PRO A 11 -5.93 14.20 -7.87
CA PRO A 11 -5.36 14.40 -6.54
C PRO A 11 -6.35 14.19 -5.40
N SER A 12 -7.63 14.54 -5.59
CA SER A 12 -8.63 14.34 -4.54
C SER A 12 -8.90 12.85 -4.30
N TYR A 13 -8.86 12.03 -5.34
CA TYR A 13 -9.00 10.59 -5.20
C TYR A 13 -7.89 10.00 -4.33
N LEU A 14 -6.65 10.39 -4.61
CA LEU A 14 -5.51 9.92 -3.84
C LEU A 14 -5.57 10.43 -2.39
N ALA A 15 -5.91 11.70 -2.21
CA ALA A 15 -6.02 12.30 -0.89
C ALA A 15 -7.09 11.60 -0.05
N ASP A 16 -8.24 11.32 -0.64
CA ASP A 16 -9.33 10.65 0.06
C ASP A 16 -8.93 9.26 0.54
N ILE A 17 -8.20 8.51 -0.30
CA ILE A 17 -7.69 7.20 0.09
C ILE A 17 -6.74 7.34 1.27
N LEU A 18 -5.73 8.20 1.15
CA LEU A 18 -4.69 8.34 2.18
C LEU A 18 -5.24 8.88 3.48
N LYS A 19 -6.33 9.63 3.43
CA LYS A 19 -6.99 10.16 4.60
C LYS A 19 -7.86 9.10 5.29
N SER A 20 -8.43 8.18 4.54
CA SER A 20 -9.40 7.20 5.07
C SER A 20 -8.76 5.92 5.59
N VAL A 21 -7.59 5.52 5.05
CA VAL A 21 -6.96 4.27 5.49
C VAL A 21 -6.18 4.48 6.78
N LYS A 22 -6.14 3.43 7.61
CA LYS A 22 -5.36 3.43 8.85
C LYS A 22 -4.40 2.28 8.90
N THR A 23 -4.83 1.10 8.46
CA THR A 23 -4.04 -0.13 8.47
C THR A 23 -3.53 -0.41 7.08
N ILE A 24 -2.21 -0.50 6.93
CA ILE A 24 -1.58 -0.73 5.64
C ILE A 24 -0.74 -1.99 5.71
N ALA A 25 -1.12 -3.02 4.95
CA ALA A 25 -0.33 -4.23 4.80
C ALA A 25 0.68 -3.98 3.68
N MET A 26 1.96 -4.00 4.02
CA MET A 26 3.03 -3.71 3.06
C MET A 26 3.64 -5.01 2.57
N VAL A 27 3.25 -5.43 1.38
CA VAL A 27 3.72 -6.69 0.77
C VAL A 27 5.07 -6.44 0.10
N GLY A 28 6.08 -7.17 0.52
CA GLY A 28 7.45 -6.96 0.05
C GLY A 28 8.26 -6.05 0.96
N ALA A 29 7.88 -5.95 2.23
CA ALA A 29 8.63 -5.17 3.20
C ALA A 29 10.01 -5.78 3.44
N SER A 30 11.00 -4.93 3.73
CA SER A 30 12.37 -5.35 3.95
C SER A 30 12.98 -4.61 5.13
N GLY A 31 13.82 -5.32 5.90
CA GLY A 31 14.61 -4.71 6.96
C GLY A 31 15.88 -4.05 6.46
N ASP A 32 16.18 -4.16 5.17
CA ASP A 32 17.36 -3.55 4.57
C ASP A 32 17.13 -2.05 4.42
N LYS A 33 17.92 -1.27 5.16
CA LYS A 33 17.77 0.19 5.22
C LYS A 33 18.03 0.88 3.87
N THR A 34 18.65 0.19 2.93
CA THR A 34 18.91 0.73 1.60
C THR A 34 17.74 0.53 0.65
N LYS A 35 16.77 -0.30 1.02
CA LYS A 35 15.60 -0.56 0.18
C LYS A 35 14.58 0.57 0.31
N PHE A 36 13.93 0.86 -0.82
CA PHE A 36 12.91 1.90 -0.87
C PHE A 36 11.75 1.61 0.09
N SER A 37 11.37 0.32 0.18
CA SER A 37 10.28 -0.09 1.07
C SER A 37 10.56 0.23 2.54
N TYR A 38 11.81 0.14 2.98
CA TYR A 38 12.18 0.48 4.35
C TYR A 38 11.89 1.96 4.64
N GLY A 39 12.30 2.85 3.72
CA GLY A 39 12.06 4.28 3.90
C GLY A 39 10.58 4.65 3.92
N VAL A 40 9.79 4.00 3.08
CA VAL A 40 8.35 4.22 3.04
C VAL A 40 7.69 3.71 4.32
N LEU A 41 8.08 2.52 4.77
CA LEU A 41 7.58 1.95 6.02
C LEU A 41 7.86 2.89 7.19
N ARG A 42 9.10 3.36 7.29
CA ARG A 42 9.49 4.27 8.36
C ARG A 42 8.65 5.55 8.34
N GLN A 43 8.51 6.16 7.17
CA GLN A 43 7.81 7.44 7.05
C GLN A 43 6.32 7.29 7.35
N LEU A 44 5.67 6.28 6.81
CA LEU A 44 4.25 6.06 7.05
C LEU A 44 3.99 5.72 8.52
N SER A 45 4.88 4.93 9.11
CA SER A 45 4.76 4.60 10.54
C SER A 45 4.89 5.83 11.41
N GLU A 46 5.83 6.74 11.09
CA GLU A 46 6.02 7.97 11.85
C GLU A 46 4.85 8.93 11.73
N ILE A 47 4.17 8.93 10.58
CA ILE A 47 2.98 9.74 10.38
C ILE A 47 1.82 9.25 11.24
N GLY A 48 1.76 7.95 11.50
CA GLY A 48 0.74 7.38 12.36
C GLY A 48 -0.07 6.24 11.76
N TYR A 49 0.28 5.78 10.56
CA TYR A 49 -0.37 4.60 10.00
C TYR A 49 0.05 3.34 10.73
N ASP A 50 -0.87 2.40 10.85
CA ASP A 50 -0.59 1.09 11.42
C ASP A 50 -0.06 0.20 10.31
N ILE A 51 1.26 0.03 10.25
CA ILE A 51 1.91 -0.73 9.18
C ILE A 51 2.04 -2.19 9.59
N LEU A 52 1.63 -3.07 8.69
CA LEU A 52 1.71 -4.51 8.85
C LEU A 52 2.67 -5.05 7.79
N PRO A 53 3.98 -5.12 8.09
CA PRO A 53 4.95 -5.57 7.11
C PRO A 53 4.78 -7.04 6.78
N ILE A 54 4.87 -7.39 5.50
CA ILE A 54 4.75 -8.78 5.05
C ILE A 54 5.99 -9.17 4.27
N ASN A 55 6.63 -10.26 4.70
CA ASN A 55 7.77 -10.85 4.03
C ASN A 55 7.68 -12.36 4.21
N PRO A 56 7.78 -13.17 3.13
CA PRO A 56 7.65 -14.62 3.25
C PRO A 56 8.80 -15.29 3.99
N ASN A 57 9.92 -14.61 4.18
CA ASN A 57 11.04 -15.17 4.90
C ASN A 57 10.74 -15.22 6.40
N ARG A 58 10.55 -16.43 6.92
CA ARG A 58 10.14 -16.64 8.31
C ARG A 58 11.23 -16.33 9.32
N GLU A 59 12.45 -16.10 8.88
CA GLU A 59 13.53 -15.67 9.77
C GLU A 59 13.44 -14.19 10.11
N ILE A 60 12.72 -13.41 9.28
CA ILE A 60 12.51 -11.99 9.53
C ILE A 60 11.27 -11.85 10.41
N LYS A 61 11.48 -11.52 11.68
CA LYS A 61 10.40 -11.46 12.66
C LYS A 61 9.92 -10.04 12.92
N GLU A 62 10.78 -9.05 12.72
CA GLU A 62 10.40 -7.66 12.90
C GLU A 62 11.23 -6.73 12.03
N ILE A 63 10.67 -5.56 11.74
CA ILE A 63 11.34 -4.46 11.04
C ILE A 63 11.06 -3.21 11.87
N ARG A 64 12.11 -2.54 12.36
CA ARG A 64 12.00 -1.36 13.23
C ARG A 64 11.10 -1.60 14.45
N GLY A 65 11.13 -2.80 15.00
CA GLY A 65 10.29 -3.15 16.14
C GLY A 65 8.85 -3.47 15.79
N ILE A 66 8.49 -3.45 14.52
CA ILE A 66 7.15 -3.79 14.05
C ILE A 66 7.13 -5.25 13.65
N ARG A 67 6.16 -6.00 14.15
CA ARG A 67 6.03 -7.43 13.85
C ARG A 67 5.85 -7.65 12.35
N VAL A 68 6.61 -8.61 11.80
CA VAL A 68 6.49 -9.02 10.40
C VAL A 68 5.54 -10.21 10.29
N TYR A 69 4.62 -10.12 9.35
CA TYR A 69 3.76 -11.24 8.97
C TYR A 69 4.33 -11.89 7.71
N HIS A 70 4.00 -13.14 7.47
CA HIS A 70 4.59 -13.87 6.37
C HIS A 70 3.61 -14.07 5.22
N SER A 71 2.35 -13.75 5.43
CA SER A 71 1.32 -13.71 4.38
C SER A 71 0.19 -12.80 4.84
N LEU A 72 -0.62 -12.34 3.88
CA LEU A 72 -1.80 -11.53 4.19
C LEU A 72 -2.79 -12.29 5.07
N LYS A 73 -2.89 -13.59 4.88
CA LYS A 73 -3.84 -14.42 5.63
C LYS A 73 -3.51 -14.52 7.10
N GLU A 74 -2.26 -14.27 7.50
CA GLU A 74 -1.87 -14.32 8.91
C GLU A 74 -2.38 -13.13 9.71
N ILE A 75 -2.81 -12.08 9.03
CA ILE A 75 -3.27 -10.88 9.69
C ILE A 75 -4.73 -11.05 10.07
N GLU A 76 -5.02 -10.92 11.37
CA GLU A 76 -6.37 -11.13 11.88
C GLU A 76 -7.20 -9.86 11.94
N LYS A 77 -6.56 -8.69 11.90
CA LYS A 77 -7.29 -7.42 11.95
C LYS A 77 -7.66 -6.94 10.55
N GLN A 78 -8.57 -5.98 10.48
CA GLN A 78 -8.99 -5.37 9.23
C GLN A 78 -7.81 -4.70 8.53
N ILE A 79 -7.62 -5.01 7.27
CA ILE A 79 -6.62 -4.36 6.41
C ILE A 79 -7.34 -3.34 5.55
N ASP A 80 -7.00 -2.06 5.70
CA ASP A 80 -7.60 -1.04 4.87
C ASP A 80 -6.95 -0.96 3.51
N MET A 81 -5.62 -1.04 3.44
CA MET A 81 -4.89 -0.94 2.19
C MET A 81 -3.80 -2.00 2.11
N VAL A 82 -3.68 -2.60 0.94
CA VAL A 82 -2.55 -3.47 0.61
C VAL A 82 -1.64 -2.69 -0.31
N GLU A 83 -0.44 -2.38 0.18
CA GLU A 83 0.58 -1.68 -0.59
C GLU A 83 1.63 -2.68 -1.07
N VAL A 84 1.95 -2.66 -2.37
CA VAL A 84 2.73 -3.70 -3.00
C VAL A 84 4.08 -3.19 -3.48
N PHE A 85 5.14 -3.81 -2.96
CA PHE A 85 6.53 -3.59 -3.35
C PHE A 85 7.12 -4.80 -4.08
N ARG A 86 6.27 -5.64 -4.65
CA ARG A 86 6.72 -6.82 -5.41
C ARG A 86 6.69 -6.53 -6.90
N PRO A 87 7.41 -7.29 -7.73
CA PRO A 87 7.38 -7.10 -9.17
C PRO A 87 5.96 -7.16 -9.75
N ALA A 88 5.74 -6.43 -10.82
CA ALA A 88 4.41 -6.31 -11.41
C ALA A 88 3.79 -7.65 -11.79
N ASN A 89 4.61 -8.65 -12.15
CA ASN A 89 4.09 -9.96 -12.52
C ASN A 89 3.50 -10.74 -11.34
N GLU A 90 3.72 -10.28 -10.10
CA GLU A 90 3.09 -10.87 -8.92
C GLU A 90 1.81 -10.15 -8.51
N LEU A 91 1.53 -9.01 -9.13
CA LEU A 91 0.47 -8.12 -8.67
C LEU A 91 -0.92 -8.74 -8.79
N TYR A 92 -1.18 -9.50 -9.85
CA TYR A 92 -2.48 -10.14 -10.03
C TYR A 92 -2.80 -11.10 -8.88
N GLY A 93 -1.84 -11.94 -8.51
CA GLY A 93 -2.02 -12.86 -7.38
C GLY A 93 -2.20 -12.14 -6.06
N ILE A 94 -1.49 -11.04 -5.87
CA ILE A 94 -1.64 -10.22 -4.67
C ILE A 94 -3.00 -9.55 -4.64
N ALA A 95 -3.51 -9.11 -5.80
CA ALA A 95 -4.86 -8.56 -5.90
C ALA A 95 -5.91 -9.58 -5.46
N GLU A 96 -5.75 -10.82 -5.89
CA GLU A 96 -6.66 -11.90 -5.44
C GLU A 96 -6.64 -12.05 -3.93
N GLN A 97 -5.44 -12.03 -3.33
CA GLN A 97 -5.31 -12.14 -1.88
C GLN A 97 -5.91 -10.93 -1.16
N ALA A 98 -5.73 -9.73 -1.70
CA ALA A 98 -6.29 -8.52 -1.12
C ALA A 98 -7.83 -8.58 -1.08
N ILE A 99 -8.41 -9.09 -2.15
CA ILE A 99 -9.87 -9.29 -2.22
C ILE A 99 -10.30 -10.31 -1.16
N GLU A 100 -9.58 -11.40 -1.06
CA GLU A 100 -9.92 -12.48 -0.14
C GLU A 100 -9.91 -12.03 1.32
N VAL A 101 -8.94 -11.19 1.70
CA VAL A 101 -8.87 -10.69 3.08
C VAL A 101 -9.75 -9.46 3.34
N GLY A 102 -10.48 -9.01 2.34
CA GLY A 102 -11.42 -7.90 2.52
C GLY A 102 -10.79 -6.52 2.58
N ALA A 103 -9.63 -6.34 1.95
CA ALA A 103 -9.02 -5.02 1.89
C ALA A 103 -9.88 -4.04 1.11
N LYS A 104 -9.73 -2.75 1.40
CA LYS A 104 -10.52 -1.70 0.75
C LYS A 104 -9.76 -1.04 -0.40
N VAL A 105 -8.44 -1.08 -0.37
CA VAL A 105 -7.58 -0.41 -1.34
C VAL A 105 -6.44 -1.33 -1.74
N LEU A 106 -6.12 -1.36 -3.03
CA LEU A 106 -4.92 -1.99 -3.56
C LEU A 106 -4.04 -0.89 -4.13
N TRP A 107 -2.80 -0.81 -3.64
CA TRP A 107 -1.88 0.25 -4.01
C TRP A 107 -0.57 -0.33 -4.50
N GLY A 108 -0.23 -0.09 -5.78
CA GLY A 108 1.05 -0.49 -6.36
C GLY A 108 2.06 0.63 -6.30
N GLN A 109 3.25 0.34 -5.80
CA GLN A 109 4.35 1.30 -5.71
C GLN A 109 4.81 1.72 -7.11
N ILE A 110 5.64 2.76 -7.19
CA ILE A 110 6.22 3.19 -8.47
C ILE A 110 6.88 1.99 -9.15
N GLY A 111 6.52 1.76 -10.41
CA GLY A 111 6.99 0.60 -11.19
C GLY A 111 6.15 -0.65 -11.00
N VAL A 112 5.17 -0.63 -10.12
CA VAL A 112 4.30 -1.79 -9.87
C VAL A 112 2.91 -1.47 -10.39
N TYR A 113 2.58 -2.01 -11.56
CA TYR A 113 1.28 -1.78 -12.17
C TYR A 113 0.95 -2.94 -13.13
N ASP A 114 -0.34 -3.25 -13.23
CA ASP A 114 -0.88 -4.30 -14.09
C ASP A 114 -2.37 -4.03 -14.29
N ASP A 115 -2.78 -3.83 -15.54
CA ASP A 115 -4.17 -3.53 -15.87
C ASP A 115 -5.13 -4.61 -15.44
N ARG A 116 -4.74 -5.87 -15.59
CA ARG A 116 -5.60 -7.00 -15.22
C ARG A 116 -5.84 -7.06 -13.72
N ALA A 117 -4.77 -6.80 -12.95
CA ALA A 117 -4.89 -6.74 -11.49
C ALA A 117 -5.80 -5.58 -11.06
N ALA A 118 -5.64 -4.43 -11.71
CA ALA A 118 -6.47 -3.26 -11.43
C ALA A 118 -7.95 -3.55 -11.70
N GLU A 119 -8.25 -4.15 -12.85
CA GLU A 119 -9.63 -4.49 -13.22
C GLU A 119 -10.23 -5.49 -12.26
N LEU A 120 -9.46 -6.49 -11.87
CA LEU A 120 -9.91 -7.50 -10.92
C LEU A 120 -10.29 -6.88 -9.59
N ALA A 121 -9.41 -6.04 -9.05
CA ALA A 121 -9.64 -5.40 -7.75
C ALA A 121 -10.81 -4.43 -7.80
N GLU A 122 -10.92 -3.63 -8.86
CA GLU A 122 -12.02 -2.68 -9.02
C GLU A 122 -13.35 -3.40 -9.16
N ALA A 123 -13.38 -4.52 -9.89
CA ALA A 123 -14.61 -5.31 -10.04
C ALA A 123 -15.08 -5.89 -8.70
N ALA A 124 -14.16 -6.12 -7.78
CA ALA A 124 -14.47 -6.62 -6.43
C ALA A 124 -14.79 -5.48 -5.45
N GLY A 125 -14.78 -4.23 -5.89
CA GLY A 125 -15.14 -3.09 -5.06
C GLY A 125 -14.00 -2.39 -4.38
N LEU A 126 -12.75 -2.78 -4.64
CA LEU A 126 -11.60 -2.07 -4.09
C LEU A 126 -11.32 -0.80 -4.86
N LYS A 127 -10.79 0.21 -4.17
CA LYS A 127 -10.17 1.34 -4.85
C LYS A 127 -8.75 0.92 -5.23
N VAL A 128 -8.29 1.39 -6.39
CA VAL A 128 -7.00 0.98 -6.94
C VAL A 128 -6.15 2.20 -7.25
N VAL A 129 -4.89 2.14 -6.81
CA VAL A 129 -3.87 3.11 -7.21
C VAL A 129 -2.65 2.30 -7.62
N MET A 130 -2.06 2.63 -8.76
CA MET A 130 -0.86 1.93 -9.21
C MET A 130 0.20 2.91 -9.67
N ASN A 131 1.46 2.49 -9.55
CA ASN A 131 2.61 3.27 -10.01
C ASN A 131 2.75 4.60 -9.24
N ARG A 132 2.45 4.58 -7.94
CA ARG A 132 2.56 5.75 -7.08
C ARG A 132 3.20 5.39 -5.76
N CYS A 133 3.84 6.37 -5.12
CA CYS A 133 4.42 6.19 -3.80
C CYS A 133 3.58 6.96 -2.77
N PRO A 134 2.99 6.28 -1.78
CA PRO A 134 2.16 6.98 -0.78
C PRO A 134 2.95 8.05 -0.03
N LYS A 135 4.24 7.78 0.25
CA LYS A 135 5.10 8.75 0.92
C LYS A 135 5.22 10.03 0.10
N ILE A 136 5.47 9.91 -1.20
CA ILE A 136 5.58 11.08 -2.08
C ILE A 136 4.25 11.83 -2.15
N GLU A 137 3.16 11.10 -2.32
CA GLU A 137 1.85 11.72 -2.45
C GLU A 137 1.46 12.49 -1.19
N LEU A 138 1.78 11.94 -0.01
CA LEU A 138 1.45 12.59 1.27
C LEU A 138 2.18 13.92 1.46
N PHE A 139 3.33 14.11 0.83
CA PHE A 139 4.11 15.33 1.00
C PHE A 139 3.90 16.36 -0.08
N ARG A 140 2.92 16.17 -0.95
CA ARG A 140 2.56 17.19 -1.93
C ARG A 140 1.91 18.38 -1.20
N PRO A 141 2.35 19.61 -1.46
CA PRO A 141 1.92 20.77 -0.64
C PRO A 141 0.42 20.98 -0.58
N PHE A 142 -0.29 20.76 -1.68
CA PHE A 142 -1.73 21.04 -1.72
C PHE A 142 -2.57 20.00 -0.98
N TRP A 143 -1.99 18.88 -0.56
CA TRP A 143 -2.70 17.84 0.19
C TRP A 143 -2.52 17.97 1.69
N ARG A 144 -1.36 18.44 2.13
CA ARG A 144 -0.98 18.37 3.54
C ARG A 144 -1.99 19.03 4.47
N PRO A 145 -2.47 20.24 4.17
CA PRO A 145 -3.50 20.86 5.03
C PRO A 145 -4.80 20.06 5.07
N ARG A 146 -5.17 19.45 3.95
CA ARG A 146 -6.41 18.68 3.85
C ARG A 146 -6.36 17.36 4.60
N LEU A 147 -5.17 16.80 4.74
CA LEU A 147 -4.97 15.51 5.41
C LEU A 147 -4.69 15.67 6.90
N ASP A 148 -4.47 16.88 7.37
CA ASP A 148 -4.21 17.19 8.78
C ASP A 148 -3.06 16.32 9.32
N LEU A 149 -1.97 16.27 8.57
CA LEU A 149 -0.82 15.45 8.94
C LEU A 149 0.00 16.11 10.03
N LYS A 150 0.49 15.29 10.96
CA LYS A 150 1.45 15.71 11.98
C LYS A 150 2.84 15.48 11.42
N ILE A 151 3.50 16.53 11.04
CA ILE A 151 4.83 16.42 10.45
C ILE A 151 5.83 17.21 11.23
#